data_72c69d4fa6b418cc98630a6c033ade15
#
_entry.id   72c69d4fa6b418cc98630a6c033ade15
#
_cell.length_a   1.000
_cell.length_b   1.000
_cell.length_c   1.000
_cell.angle_alpha   90.00
_cell.angle_beta   90.00
_cell.angle_gamma   90.00
#
_symmetry.space_group_name_H-M   'P 1'
#
loop_
_entity.id
_entity.type
_entity.pdbx_description
1 polymer ?
#
loop_
_entity_poly.entity_id
_entity_poly.type
_entity_poly.pdbx_seq_one_letter_code
_entity_poly.pdbx_strand_id
1 'polypeptide(L)'
;MEDLILLETIEKYLSNQMDAQEKTAFELVRKNTPEIDQMVVEHAMFLQQINQFSAIKSIKQTLAQTHQNLLERGEISNTNEVSRGAQVIQLFHKYKRVAAIAASVGGVIALFISGLALYISPVSHNNQIQQLSNDIAAIKKSQQYQGKLINEVKSKLPAGVKFISGGSGFLIDAKGFIVTNAHVIKGSGAIVVDNNGKEYVAEIALLDQEKDLAILKINDADFTSKKSLPYSIRKSTTDLGEEIFTLGYPRNEIVYGTGYLSARSGYEGDSLSYQLQMSANPGNSGAPVFDNAGEVIGVVSTREAQLEGVVFALKSNNIYKVVNDYNASNEGSKDIKISTRSNISRMSRKKQIATLESCVYYVKSFDK
;
A
#
# COMPACT_ATOMS: atom_id res chain seq x y z
N MET A 1 -5.84 -12.26 -27.62
CA MET A 1 -5.19 -11.52 -28.74
C MET A 1 -5.33 -10.02 -28.55
N GLU A 2 -6.47 -9.52 -28.10
CA GLU A 2 -6.70 -8.08 -27.81
C GLU A 2 -5.79 -7.54 -26.69
N ASP A 3 -5.57 -8.28 -25.61
CA ASP A 3 -4.73 -7.84 -24.49
C ASP A 3 -3.25 -7.65 -24.88
N LEU A 4 -2.75 -8.44 -25.84
CA LEU A 4 -1.36 -8.33 -26.30
C LEU A 4 -1.13 -7.06 -27.13
N ILE A 5 -2.11 -6.71 -27.96
CA ILE A 5 -2.09 -5.49 -28.79
C ILE A 5 -2.20 -4.26 -27.89
N LEU A 6 -3.02 -4.34 -26.84
CA LEU A 6 -3.17 -3.27 -25.85
C LEU A 6 -1.86 -3.04 -25.09
N LEU A 7 -1.18 -4.12 -24.66
CA LEU A 7 0.10 -4.02 -23.97
C LEU A 7 1.18 -3.37 -24.85
N GLU A 8 1.26 -3.75 -26.14
CA GLU A 8 2.17 -3.13 -27.10
C GLU A 8 1.87 -1.64 -27.31
N THR A 9 0.60 -1.26 -27.31
CA THR A 9 0.16 0.13 -27.40
C THR A 9 0.58 0.93 -26.16
N ILE A 10 0.42 0.34 -24.97
CA ILE A 10 0.87 0.92 -23.70
C ILE A 10 2.40 1.12 -23.71
N GLU A 11 3.17 0.14 -24.18
CA GLU A 11 4.63 0.27 -24.28
C GLU A 11 5.06 1.39 -25.24
N LYS A 12 4.43 1.52 -26.41
CA LYS A 12 4.67 2.62 -27.33
C LYS A 12 4.35 3.99 -26.71
N TYR A 13 3.29 4.07 -25.91
CA TYR A 13 2.94 5.28 -25.16
C TYR A 13 3.99 5.65 -24.12
N LEU A 14 4.39 4.69 -23.27
CA LEU A 14 5.35 4.90 -22.21
C LEU A 14 6.78 5.16 -22.70
N SER A 15 7.14 4.58 -23.85
CA SER A 15 8.44 4.83 -24.51
C SER A 15 8.47 6.08 -25.39
N ASN A 16 7.37 6.86 -25.39
CA ASN A 16 7.20 8.08 -26.19
C ASN A 16 7.43 7.85 -27.71
N GLN A 17 7.02 6.68 -28.21
CA GLN A 17 7.14 6.28 -29.62
C GLN A 17 5.85 6.50 -30.45
N MET A 18 4.81 7.07 -29.84
CA MET A 18 3.58 7.46 -30.51
C MET A 18 3.73 8.83 -31.17
N ASP A 19 3.09 9.00 -32.33
CA ASP A 19 2.92 10.32 -32.92
C ASP A 19 1.90 11.18 -32.14
N ALA A 20 1.81 12.47 -32.46
CA ALA A 20 0.95 13.41 -31.74
C ALA A 20 -0.55 13.07 -31.84
N GLN A 21 -0.99 12.46 -32.94
CA GLN A 21 -2.39 12.09 -33.15
C GLN A 21 -2.72 10.81 -32.41
N GLU A 22 -1.85 9.81 -32.49
CA GLU A 22 -1.96 8.55 -31.76
C GLU A 22 -1.97 8.77 -30.25
N LYS A 23 -1.08 9.63 -29.75
CA LYS A 23 -0.98 9.98 -28.32
C LYS A 23 -2.28 10.61 -27.81
N THR A 24 -2.81 11.60 -28.54
CA THR A 24 -4.06 12.28 -28.18
C THR A 24 -5.24 11.30 -28.17
N ALA A 25 -5.32 10.40 -29.16
CA ALA A 25 -6.35 9.37 -29.23
C ALA A 25 -6.24 8.39 -28.06
N PHE A 26 -5.03 7.96 -27.72
CA PHE A 26 -4.78 7.04 -26.61
C PHE A 26 -5.08 7.68 -25.23
N GLU A 27 -4.74 8.96 -25.02
CA GLU A 27 -5.10 9.71 -23.81
C GLU A 27 -6.61 9.85 -23.65
N LEU A 28 -7.36 10.00 -24.74
CA LEU A 28 -8.82 10.01 -24.70
C LEU A 28 -9.38 8.64 -24.26
N VAL A 29 -8.79 7.54 -24.75
CA VAL A 29 -9.16 6.18 -24.36
C VAL A 29 -8.87 5.95 -22.88
N ARG A 30 -7.71 6.35 -22.39
CA ARG A 30 -7.32 6.27 -20.96
C ARG A 30 -8.31 7.03 -20.08
N LYS A 31 -8.69 8.24 -20.50
CA LYS A 31 -9.64 9.08 -19.73
C LYS A 31 -11.04 8.47 -19.65
N ASN A 32 -11.45 7.73 -20.68
CA ASN A 32 -12.78 7.15 -20.76
C ASN A 32 -12.87 5.70 -20.26
N THR A 33 -11.73 5.01 -20.07
CA THR A 33 -11.69 3.60 -19.68
C THR A 33 -10.72 3.39 -18.51
N PRO A 34 -11.25 3.38 -17.27
CA PRO A 34 -10.43 3.27 -16.05
C PRO A 34 -9.54 2.02 -16.01
N GLU A 35 -9.97 0.91 -16.61
CA GLU A 35 -9.20 -0.33 -16.67
C GLU A 35 -7.92 -0.17 -17.49
N ILE A 36 -8.00 0.59 -18.61
CA ILE A 36 -6.83 0.87 -19.45
C ILE A 36 -5.87 1.84 -18.74
N ASP A 37 -6.39 2.83 -18.04
CA ASP A 37 -5.57 3.74 -17.24
C ASP A 37 -4.82 3.00 -16.12
N GLN A 38 -5.48 2.09 -15.43
CA GLN A 38 -4.86 1.24 -14.42
C GLN A 38 -3.74 0.37 -15.03
N MET A 39 -3.98 -0.26 -16.18
CA MET A 39 -2.96 -1.07 -16.87
C MET A 39 -1.73 -0.23 -17.26
N VAL A 40 -1.92 1.00 -17.72
CA VAL A 40 -0.82 1.92 -18.05
C VAL A 40 0.04 2.20 -16.81
N VAL A 41 -0.59 2.49 -15.67
CA VAL A 41 0.11 2.77 -14.40
C VAL A 41 0.86 1.55 -13.90
N GLU A 42 0.22 0.37 -13.89
CA GLU A 42 0.86 -0.88 -13.46
C GLU A 42 2.06 -1.23 -14.34
N HIS A 43 1.94 -1.06 -15.65
CA HIS A 43 3.02 -1.33 -16.59
C HIS A 43 4.18 -0.33 -16.47
N ALA A 44 3.88 0.95 -16.24
CA ALA A 44 4.89 1.97 -15.96
C ALA A 44 5.70 1.64 -14.69
N MET A 45 5.03 1.23 -13.61
CA MET A 45 5.69 0.80 -12.38
C MET A 45 6.57 -0.45 -12.58
N PHE A 46 6.11 -1.41 -13.36
CA PHE A 46 6.87 -2.60 -13.72
C PHE A 46 8.15 -2.25 -14.50
N LEU A 47 8.06 -1.40 -15.51
CA LEU A 47 9.22 -0.93 -16.28
C LEU A 47 10.23 -0.15 -15.42
N GLN A 48 9.74 0.67 -14.49
CA GLN A 48 10.59 1.39 -13.55
C GLN A 48 11.39 0.43 -12.65
N GLN A 49 10.75 -0.63 -12.13
CA GLN A 49 11.44 -1.65 -11.31
C GLN A 49 12.51 -2.40 -12.12
N ILE A 50 12.22 -2.77 -13.37
CA ILE A 50 13.19 -3.41 -14.25
C ILE A 50 14.40 -2.49 -14.51
N ASN A 51 14.17 -1.22 -14.77
CA ASN A 51 15.23 -0.24 -15.00
C ASN A 51 16.11 -0.04 -13.75
N GLN A 52 15.52 0.02 -12.56
CA GLN A 52 16.28 0.06 -11.30
C GLN A 52 17.14 -1.20 -11.10
N PHE A 53 16.58 -2.37 -11.37
CA PHE A 53 17.34 -3.63 -11.29
C PHE A 53 18.51 -3.67 -12.29
N SER A 54 18.29 -3.21 -13.51
CA SER A 54 19.32 -3.10 -14.55
C SER A 54 20.43 -2.14 -14.12
N ALA A 55 20.09 -0.98 -13.56
CA ALA A 55 21.06 0.01 -13.05
C ALA A 55 21.92 -0.57 -11.92
N ILE A 56 21.32 -1.28 -10.96
CA ILE A 56 22.08 -1.95 -9.88
C ILE A 56 23.03 -3.02 -10.44
N LYS A 57 22.60 -3.79 -11.43
CA LYS A 57 23.42 -4.80 -12.07
C LYS A 57 24.61 -4.18 -12.80
N SER A 58 24.41 -3.09 -13.53
CA SER A 58 25.49 -2.38 -14.24
C SER A 58 26.52 -1.78 -13.27
N ILE A 59 26.10 -1.20 -12.16
CA ILE A 59 26.99 -0.69 -11.10
C ILE A 59 27.85 -1.81 -10.52
N LYS A 60 27.28 -2.98 -10.22
CA LYS A 60 28.04 -4.13 -9.74
C LYS A 60 29.09 -4.62 -10.74
N GLN A 61 28.76 -4.64 -12.03
CA GLN A 61 29.70 -5.02 -13.08
C GLN A 61 30.86 -4.01 -13.22
N THR A 62 30.53 -2.72 -13.21
CA THR A 62 31.55 -1.65 -13.26
C THR A 62 32.47 -1.71 -12.04
N LEU A 63 31.93 -1.95 -10.85
CA LEU A 63 32.72 -2.08 -9.63
C LEU A 63 33.68 -3.27 -9.69
N ALA A 64 33.21 -4.43 -10.19
CA ALA A 64 34.04 -5.62 -10.37
C ALA A 64 35.16 -5.41 -11.40
N GLN A 65 34.85 -4.76 -12.53
CA GLN A 65 35.85 -4.41 -13.54
C GLN A 65 36.88 -3.42 -13.01
N THR A 66 36.45 -2.39 -12.26
CA THR A 66 37.35 -1.41 -11.65
C THR A 66 38.26 -2.08 -10.63
N HIS A 67 37.72 -2.99 -9.81
CA HIS A 67 38.54 -3.77 -8.86
C HIS A 67 39.59 -4.62 -9.56
N GLN A 68 39.22 -5.29 -10.65
CA GLN A 68 40.16 -6.09 -11.45
C GLN A 68 41.27 -5.24 -12.11
N ASN A 69 40.91 -4.09 -12.67
CA ASN A 69 41.87 -3.14 -13.24
C ASN A 69 42.83 -2.58 -12.22
N LEU A 70 42.39 -2.32 -10.98
CA LEU A 70 43.26 -1.85 -9.89
C LEU A 70 44.21 -2.95 -9.41
N LEU A 71 43.78 -4.22 -9.41
CA LEU A 71 44.65 -5.38 -9.15
C LEU A 71 45.74 -5.54 -10.23
N GLU A 72 45.36 -5.44 -11.51
CA GLU A 72 46.27 -5.56 -12.66
C GLU A 72 47.33 -4.41 -12.70
N ARG A 73 46.92 -3.21 -12.22
CA ARG A 73 47.84 -2.07 -12.09
C ARG A 73 48.72 -2.11 -10.85
N GLY A 74 48.50 -3.07 -9.95
CA GLY A 74 49.27 -3.19 -8.70
C GLY A 74 48.96 -2.11 -7.67
N GLU A 75 47.89 -1.34 -7.83
CA GLU A 75 47.50 -0.27 -6.92
C GLU A 75 46.79 -0.80 -5.66
N ILE A 76 46.27 -2.03 -5.70
CA ILE A 76 45.73 -2.77 -4.55
C ILE A 76 46.33 -4.17 -4.54
N SER A 77 46.82 -4.61 -3.38
CA SER A 77 47.28 -5.97 -3.18
C SER A 77 46.15 -6.85 -2.65
N ASN A 78 46.08 -8.08 -3.16
CA ASN A 78 45.13 -9.08 -2.68
C ASN A 78 45.64 -9.59 -1.32
N THR A 79 45.19 -8.95 -0.22
CA THR A 79 45.64 -9.22 1.15
C THR A 79 45.19 -10.59 1.72
N ASN A 80 44.74 -11.50 0.88
CA ASN A 80 44.28 -12.85 1.29
C ASN A 80 45.31 -13.98 1.03
N GLU A 81 46.55 -13.67 0.68
CA GLU A 81 47.63 -14.70 0.68
C GLU A 81 48.50 -14.61 1.91
N VAL A 82 47.93 -14.85 3.09
CA VAL A 82 48.75 -15.30 4.23
C VAL A 82 48.95 -16.82 4.08
N SER A 83 50.17 -17.23 3.84
CA SER A 83 50.65 -18.59 3.63
C SER A 83 50.30 -19.56 4.78
N ARG A 84 49.03 -19.97 4.86
CA ARG A 84 48.62 -21.10 5.70
C ARG A 84 48.94 -22.46 5.08
N GLY A 85 49.28 -22.51 3.79
CA GLY A 85 49.61 -23.74 3.06
C GLY A 85 50.85 -24.48 3.53
N ALA A 86 51.91 -23.77 3.86
CA ALA A 86 53.19 -24.39 4.23
C ALA A 86 53.14 -25.09 5.61
N GLN A 87 52.44 -24.56 6.59
CA GLN A 87 52.30 -25.19 7.91
C GLN A 87 51.37 -26.42 7.85
N VAL A 88 50.35 -26.40 7.02
CA VAL A 88 49.43 -27.53 6.85
C VAL A 88 50.10 -28.71 6.17
N ILE A 89 50.99 -28.49 5.19
CA ILE A 89 51.70 -29.55 4.48
C ILE A 89 52.70 -30.28 5.41
N GLN A 90 53.39 -29.56 6.30
CA GLN A 90 54.30 -30.19 7.27
C GLN A 90 53.54 -31.03 8.33
N LEU A 91 52.46 -30.53 8.82
CA LEU A 91 51.56 -31.28 9.74
C LEU A 91 50.96 -32.51 9.07
N PHE A 92 50.53 -32.40 7.82
CA PHE A 92 50.01 -33.54 7.07
C PHE A 92 51.00 -34.66 6.89
N HIS A 93 52.27 -34.35 6.58
CA HIS A 93 53.35 -35.34 6.46
C HIS A 93 53.68 -36.06 7.78
N LYS A 94 53.64 -35.35 8.89
CA LYS A 94 53.94 -35.89 10.23
C LYS A 94 52.82 -36.83 10.73
N TYR A 95 51.56 -36.54 10.39
CA TYR A 95 50.40 -37.28 10.91
C TYR A 95 49.62 -38.09 9.86
N LYS A 96 50.18 -38.22 8.63
CA LYS A 96 49.48 -38.93 7.53
C LYS A 96 48.99 -40.34 7.86
N ARG A 97 49.78 -41.10 8.65
CA ARG A 97 49.39 -42.47 9.06
C ARG A 97 48.23 -42.44 10.08
N VAL A 98 48.27 -41.54 11.03
CA VAL A 98 47.23 -41.37 12.05
C VAL A 98 45.95 -40.83 11.39
N ALA A 99 46.08 -39.86 10.51
CA ALA A 99 44.94 -39.32 9.74
C ALA A 99 44.30 -40.36 8.82
N ALA A 100 45.13 -41.23 8.17
CA ALA A 100 44.59 -42.30 7.35
C ALA A 100 43.84 -43.36 8.17
N ILE A 101 44.34 -43.74 9.34
CA ILE A 101 43.64 -44.65 10.27
C ILE A 101 42.35 -44.02 10.80
N ALA A 102 42.41 -42.74 11.23
CA ALA A 102 41.25 -42.02 11.71
C ALA A 102 40.15 -41.88 10.61
N ALA A 103 40.60 -41.59 9.37
CA ALA A 103 39.65 -41.47 8.24
C ALA A 103 39.01 -42.79 7.87
N SER A 104 39.77 -43.91 7.92
CA SER A 104 39.20 -45.25 7.62
C SER A 104 38.22 -45.69 8.72
N VAL A 105 38.57 -45.52 10.00
CA VAL A 105 37.67 -45.81 11.13
C VAL A 105 36.43 -44.92 11.09
N GLY A 106 36.62 -43.60 10.86
CA GLY A 106 35.50 -42.65 10.73
C GLY A 106 34.58 -42.97 9.52
N GLY A 107 35.19 -43.39 8.40
CA GLY A 107 34.43 -43.85 7.21
C GLY A 107 33.61 -45.10 7.46
N VAL A 108 34.15 -46.09 8.15
CA VAL A 108 33.41 -47.32 8.51
C VAL A 108 32.28 -47.02 9.47
N ILE A 109 32.52 -46.18 10.49
CA ILE A 109 31.48 -45.76 11.45
C ILE A 109 30.37 -44.95 10.72
N ALA A 110 30.74 -44.03 9.83
CA ALA A 110 29.76 -43.27 9.05
C ALA A 110 28.90 -44.12 8.14
N LEU A 111 29.50 -45.11 7.47
CA LEU A 111 28.76 -46.08 6.66
C LEU A 111 27.84 -46.98 7.50
N PHE A 112 28.28 -47.36 8.70
CA PHE A 112 27.46 -48.15 9.62
C PHE A 112 26.28 -47.35 10.15
N ILE A 113 26.49 -46.06 10.55
CA ILE A 113 25.45 -45.17 10.99
C ILE A 113 24.48 -44.86 9.84
N SER A 114 25.00 -44.60 8.62
CA SER A 114 24.15 -44.38 7.44
C SER A 114 23.33 -45.60 7.08
N GLY A 115 23.94 -46.78 7.13
CA GLY A 115 23.21 -48.05 6.90
C GLY A 115 22.12 -48.29 7.97
N LEU A 116 22.44 -48.04 9.23
CA LEU A 116 21.49 -48.13 10.34
C LEU A 116 20.36 -47.09 10.19
N ALA A 117 20.69 -45.86 9.82
CA ALA A 117 19.71 -44.81 9.55
C ALA A 117 18.77 -45.18 8.40
N LEU A 118 19.26 -45.77 7.33
CA LEU A 118 18.45 -46.25 6.22
C LEU A 118 17.56 -47.45 6.62
N TYR A 119 18.08 -48.33 7.49
CA TYR A 119 17.33 -49.48 7.98
C TYR A 119 16.23 -49.10 8.98
N ILE A 120 16.47 -48.10 9.83
CA ILE A 120 15.51 -47.61 10.84
C ILE A 120 14.61 -46.49 10.29
N SER A 121 14.98 -45.87 9.16
CA SER A 121 14.14 -44.84 8.57
C SER A 121 12.78 -45.44 8.22
N PRO A 122 11.69 -44.95 8.84
CA PRO A 122 10.36 -45.38 8.40
C PRO A 122 10.21 -44.99 6.94
N VAL A 123 9.78 -45.89 6.11
CA VAL A 123 9.42 -45.65 4.70
C VAL A 123 8.41 -44.48 4.74
N SER A 124 8.90 -43.28 4.45
CA SER A 124 8.09 -42.08 4.44
C SER A 124 6.95 -42.33 3.43
N HIS A 125 5.74 -42.38 3.95
CA HIS A 125 4.55 -42.45 3.13
C HIS A 125 4.36 -41.13 2.42
N ASN A 126 5.14 -40.88 1.35
CA ASN A 126 4.99 -39.70 0.47
C ASN A 126 3.52 -39.49 0.06
N ASN A 127 2.77 -40.59 -0.04
CA ASN A 127 1.34 -40.54 -0.33
C ASN A 127 0.51 -39.89 0.78
N GLN A 128 0.88 -40.04 2.07
CA GLN A 128 0.16 -39.42 3.16
C GLN A 128 0.47 -37.90 3.26
N ILE A 129 1.72 -37.52 3.01
CA ILE A 129 2.11 -36.11 2.97
C ILE A 129 1.46 -35.41 1.77
N GLN A 130 1.39 -36.10 0.63
CA GLN A 130 0.74 -35.56 -0.57
C GLN A 130 -0.79 -35.48 -0.43
N GLN A 131 -1.41 -36.49 0.22
CA GLN A 131 -2.82 -36.42 0.61
C GLN A 131 -3.09 -35.28 1.58
N LEU A 132 -2.30 -35.16 2.64
CA LEU A 132 -2.45 -34.06 3.62
C LEU A 132 -2.27 -32.67 2.97
N SER A 133 -1.32 -32.54 2.06
CA SER A 133 -1.14 -31.30 1.27
C SER A 133 -2.35 -30.99 0.40
N ASN A 134 -2.92 -31.99 -0.26
CA ASN A 134 -4.13 -31.84 -1.07
C ASN A 134 -5.35 -31.51 -0.20
N ASP A 135 -5.47 -32.15 0.96
CA ASP A 135 -6.56 -31.89 1.91
C ASP A 135 -6.47 -30.46 2.49
N ILE A 136 -5.25 -30.01 2.84
CA ILE A 136 -5.02 -28.63 3.27
C ILE A 136 -5.37 -27.62 2.16
N ALA A 137 -5.00 -27.93 0.90
CA ALA A 137 -5.35 -27.08 -0.23
C ALA A 137 -6.88 -27.04 -0.47
N ALA A 138 -7.56 -28.18 -0.33
CA ALA A 138 -9.02 -28.28 -0.44
C ALA A 138 -9.73 -27.52 0.70
N ILE A 139 -9.26 -27.68 1.94
CA ILE A 139 -9.78 -26.95 3.10
C ILE A 139 -9.58 -25.43 2.92
N LYS A 140 -8.40 -25.00 2.50
CA LYS A 140 -8.11 -23.57 2.24
C LYS A 140 -9.00 -23.01 1.14
N LYS A 141 -9.23 -23.77 0.06
CA LYS A 141 -10.15 -23.36 -1.01
C LYS A 141 -11.61 -23.32 -0.53
N SER A 142 -12.03 -24.28 0.29
CA SER A 142 -13.36 -24.28 0.91
C SER A 142 -13.55 -23.12 1.89
N GLN A 143 -12.56 -22.81 2.72
CA GLN A 143 -12.60 -21.66 3.61
C GLN A 143 -12.65 -20.33 2.84
N GLN A 144 -11.89 -20.20 1.75
CA GLN A 144 -11.95 -19.02 0.88
C GLN A 144 -13.31 -18.89 0.21
N TYR A 145 -13.91 -20.00 -0.24
CA TYR A 145 -15.24 -20.01 -0.83
C TYR A 145 -16.32 -19.69 0.20
N GLN A 146 -16.26 -20.30 1.38
CA GLN A 146 -17.17 -19.98 2.50
C GLN A 146 -17.01 -18.53 2.96
N GLY A 147 -15.78 -18.03 3.02
CA GLY A 147 -15.51 -16.61 3.33
C GLY A 147 -16.12 -15.66 2.29
N LYS A 148 -16.06 -16.01 0.99
CA LYS A 148 -16.74 -15.25 -0.06
C LYS A 148 -18.26 -15.30 0.09
N LEU A 149 -18.85 -16.48 0.31
CA LEU A 149 -20.30 -16.62 0.53
C LEU A 149 -20.79 -15.87 1.78
N ILE A 150 -20.03 -15.93 2.88
CA ILE A 150 -20.35 -15.19 4.12
C ILE A 150 -20.27 -13.68 3.88
N ASN A 151 -19.28 -13.22 3.10
CA ASN A 151 -19.18 -11.80 2.75
C ASN A 151 -20.27 -11.35 1.78
N GLU A 152 -20.67 -12.19 0.80
CA GLU A 152 -21.82 -11.89 -0.07
C GLU A 152 -23.14 -11.84 0.70
N VAL A 153 -23.35 -12.75 1.66
CA VAL A 153 -24.55 -12.74 2.52
C VAL A 153 -24.55 -11.57 3.52
N LYS A 154 -23.37 -11.03 3.88
CA LYS A 154 -23.22 -9.88 4.78
C LYS A 154 -23.05 -8.56 4.07
N SER A 155 -22.87 -8.54 2.76
CA SER A 155 -22.75 -7.29 2.01
C SER A 155 -24.04 -6.50 2.06
N LYS A 156 -23.94 -5.22 2.45
CA LYS A 156 -25.04 -4.26 2.45
C LYS A 156 -25.26 -3.59 1.10
N LEU A 157 -24.53 -4.02 0.07
CA LEU A 157 -24.79 -3.61 -1.32
C LEU A 157 -26.17 -4.11 -1.72
N PRO A 158 -27.04 -3.23 -2.27
CA PRO A 158 -28.33 -3.67 -2.82
C PRO A 158 -28.13 -4.73 -3.90
N ALA A 159 -29.01 -5.72 -3.95
CA ALA A 159 -28.92 -6.78 -4.95
C ALA A 159 -28.97 -6.22 -6.38
N GLY A 160 -28.06 -6.67 -7.24
CA GLY A 160 -28.01 -6.23 -8.64
C GLY A 160 -27.29 -4.90 -8.89
N VAL A 161 -26.72 -4.29 -7.85
CA VAL A 161 -25.99 -3.02 -7.95
C VAL A 161 -24.51 -3.26 -8.19
N LYS A 162 -23.90 -2.50 -9.10
CA LYS A 162 -22.50 -2.60 -9.45
C LYS A 162 -21.65 -1.60 -8.65
N PHE A 163 -20.57 -2.07 -8.07
CA PHE A 163 -19.52 -1.22 -7.53
C PHE A 163 -18.86 -0.41 -8.65
N ILE A 164 -18.72 0.92 -8.47
CA ILE A 164 -18.20 1.83 -9.49
C ILE A 164 -16.83 2.38 -9.10
N SER A 165 -16.67 2.82 -7.86
CA SER A 165 -15.45 3.48 -7.40
C SER A 165 -15.26 3.30 -5.90
N GLY A 166 -14.01 3.41 -5.46
CA GLY A 166 -13.68 3.32 -4.06
C GLY A 166 -12.52 4.21 -3.68
N GLY A 167 -12.43 4.46 -2.39
CA GLY A 167 -11.38 5.28 -1.80
C GLY A 167 -11.44 5.20 -0.28
N SER A 168 -10.79 6.13 0.36
CA SER A 168 -10.76 6.25 1.81
C SER A 168 -11.70 7.35 2.29
N GLY A 169 -12.06 7.31 3.56
CA GLY A 169 -12.78 8.38 4.23
C GLY A 169 -12.53 8.28 5.72
N PHE A 170 -12.83 9.33 6.47
CA PHE A 170 -12.65 9.33 7.91
C PHE A 170 -13.74 10.15 8.63
N LEU A 171 -14.00 9.82 9.87
CA LEU A 171 -15.00 10.51 10.68
C LEU A 171 -14.59 11.97 10.92
N ILE A 172 -15.53 12.90 10.76
CA ILE A 172 -15.34 14.31 11.12
C ILE A 172 -16.11 14.69 12.39
N ASP A 173 -17.06 13.82 12.78
CA ASP A 173 -17.74 13.93 14.07
C ASP A 173 -17.99 12.56 14.70
N ALA A 174 -18.45 12.55 15.93
CA ALA A 174 -18.73 11.32 16.67
C ALA A 174 -20.05 10.64 16.25
N LYS A 175 -20.90 11.33 15.47
CA LYS A 175 -22.25 10.85 15.09
C LYS A 175 -22.26 10.06 13.78
N GLY A 176 -21.09 9.89 13.12
CA GLY A 176 -20.96 9.12 11.89
C GLY A 176 -21.00 9.94 10.61
N PHE A 177 -20.63 11.22 10.68
CA PHE A 177 -20.31 11.96 9.48
C PHE A 177 -18.87 11.67 9.05
N ILE A 178 -18.70 11.33 7.77
CA ILE A 178 -17.43 10.97 7.15
C ILE A 178 -17.13 11.97 6.05
N VAL A 179 -15.86 12.39 5.94
CA VAL A 179 -15.37 13.13 4.79
C VAL A 179 -14.56 12.21 3.89
N THR A 180 -14.71 12.40 2.58
CA THR A 180 -13.94 11.78 1.51
C THR A 180 -13.78 12.76 0.35
N ASN A 181 -13.09 12.39 -0.73
CA ASN A 181 -13.08 13.21 -1.94
C ASN A 181 -14.39 13.06 -2.75
N ALA A 182 -14.77 14.13 -3.45
CA ALA A 182 -15.95 14.09 -4.31
C ALA A 182 -15.79 13.11 -5.49
N HIS A 183 -14.58 13.02 -6.07
CA HIS A 183 -14.29 12.10 -7.17
C HIS A 183 -14.35 10.62 -6.77
N VAL A 184 -14.30 10.29 -5.46
CA VAL A 184 -14.50 8.93 -4.94
C VAL A 184 -15.98 8.53 -5.06
N ILE A 185 -16.90 9.51 -5.02
CA ILE A 185 -18.34 9.29 -5.10
C ILE A 185 -18.82 9.47 -6.55
N LYS A 186 -18.86 8.39 -7.28
CA LYS A 186 -19.29 8.37 -8.71
C LYS A 186 -20.71 7.89 -8.94
N GLY A 187 -21.40 7.42 -7.90
CA GLY A 187 -22.73 6.86 -8.00
C GLY A 187 -23.76 7.56 -7.10
N SER A 188 -24.94 6.98 -7.05
CA SER A 188 -26.08 7.50 -6.27
C SER A 188 -26.11 7.01 -4.81
N GLY A 189 -25.21 6.06 -4.43
CA GLY A 189 -25.14 5.50 -3.09
C GLY A 189 -23.71 5.21 -2.64
N ALA A 190 -23.55 5.07 -1.33
CA ALA A 190 -22.27 4.73 -0.72
C ALA A 190 -22.41 3.69 0.40
N ILE A 191 -21.41 2.84 0.53
CA ILE A 191 -21.18 1.96 1.67
C ILE A 191 -19.81 2.29 2.24
N VAL A 192 -19.71 2.32 3.55
CA VAL A 192 -18.43 2.49 4.24
C VAL A 192 -18.10 1.22 5.03
N VAL A 193 -16.85 0.80 4.96
CA VAL A 193 -16.36 -0.43 5.58
C VAL A 193 -15.32 -0.06 6.64
N ASP A 194 -15.50 -0.56 7.85
CA ASP A 194 -14.55 -0.33 8.94
C ASP A 194 -13.34 -1.26 8.88
N ASN A 195 -12.38 -1.08 9.78
CA ASN A 195 -11.16 -1.89 9.88
C ASN A 195 -11.39 -3.37 10.25
N ASN A 196 -12.61 -3.74 10.66
CA ASN A 196 -13.01 -5.13 10.91
C ASN A 196 -13.74 -5.76 9.71
N GLY A 197 -13.89 -5.01 8.61
CA GLY A 197 -14.61 -5.45 7.42
C GLY A 197 -16.14 -5.35 7.54
N LYS A 198 -16.66 -4.68 8.58
CA LYS A 198 -18.11 -4.46 8.75
C LYS A 198 -18.57 -3.32 7.84
N GLU A 199 -19.58 -3.59 7.06
CA GLU A 199 -20.19 -2.63 6.13
C GLU A 199 -21.32 -1.83 6.80
N TYR A 200 -21.39 -0.55 6.45
CA TYR A 200 -22.47 0.35 6.88
C TYR A 200 -23.00 1.12 5.67
N VAL A 201 -24.32 1.22 5.58
CA VAL A 201 -24.96 2.08 4.56
C VAL A 201 -24.71 3.54 4.91
N ALA A 202 -24.30 4.32 3.92
CA ALA A 202 -24.06 5.74 4.06
C ALA A 202 -24.83 6.52 3.00
N GLU A 203 -25.40 7.67 3.42
CA GLU A 203 -26.06 8.63 2.56
C GLU A 203 -25.07 9.73 2.17
N ILE A 204 -25.17 10.21 0.94
CA ILE A 204 -24.40 11.36 0.47
C ILE A 204 -25.08 12.61 1.04
N ALA A 205 -24.51 13.19 2.09
CA ALA A 205 -25.06 14.36 2.77
C ALA A 205 -24.72 15.65 2.01
N LEU A 206 -23.53 15.75 1.42
CA LEU A 206 -23.09 16.87 0.59
C LEU A 206 -22.02 16.41 -0.38
N LEU A 207 -22.06 16.95 -1.60
CA LEU A 207 -21.05 16.73 -2.65
C LEU A 207 -20.60 18.09 -3.20
N ASP A 208 -19.36 18.47 -2.92
CA ASP A 208 -18.73 19.69 -3.40
C ASP A 208 -17.65 19.31 -4.42
N GLN A 209 -18.01 19.43 -5.71
CA GLN A 209 -17.11 19.10 -6.82
C GLN A 209 -15.99 20.13 -7.00
N GLU A 210 -16.22 21.38 -6.61
CA GLU A 210 -15.23 22.45 -6.75
C GLU A 210 -14.09 22.26 -5.77
N LYS A 211 -14.41 21.95 -4.52
CA LYS A 211 -13.40 21.67 -3.48
C LYS A 211 -12.96 20.18 -3.45
N ASP A 212 -13.52 19.35 -4.35
CA ASP A 212 -13.29 17.90 -4.38
C ASP A 212 -13.51 17.23 -3.01
N LEU A 213 -14.56 17.61 -2.30
CA LEU A 213 -14.94 17.05 -1.00
C LEU A 213 -16.37 16.54 -1.00
N ALA A 214 -16.60 15.42 -0.33
CA ALA A 214 -17.92 14.89 -0.07
C ALA A 214 -18.09 14.60 1.42
N ILE A 215 -19.28 14.87 1.93
CA ILE A 215 -19.71 14.45 3.28
C ILE A 215 -20.69 13.31 3.13
N LEU A 216 -20.37 12.21 3.78
CA LEU A 216 -21.27 11.04 3.90
C LEU A 216 -21.81 10.99 5.33
N LYS A 217 -23.05 10.53 5.48
CA LYS A 217 -23.65 10.23 6.78
C LYS A 217 -23.94 8.75 6.88
N ILE A 218 -23.33 8.06 7.84
CA ILE A 218 -23.68 6.68 8.16
C ILE A 218 -25.13 6.68 8.67
N ASN A 219 -26.02 6.04 7.91
CA ASN A 219 -27.41 5.81 8.25
C ASN A 219 -27.69 4.31 8.30
N ASP A 220 -27.18 3.68 9.35
CA ASP A 220 -27.21 2.24 9.52
C ASP A 220 -27.46 1.87 10.98
N ALA A 221 -28.40 0.96 11.22
CA ALA A 221 -28.80 0.53 12.57
C ALA A 221 -27.67 -0.15 13.34
N ASP A 222 -26.69 -0.74 12.62
CA ASP A 222 -25.55 -1.41 13.24
C ASP A 222 -24.42 -0.45 13.63
N PHE A 223 -24.51 0.83 13.23
CA PHE A 223 -23.53 1.82 13.58
C PHE A 223 -23.76 2.37 14.98
N THR A 224 -22.72 2.29 15.80
CA THR A 224 -22.74 2.90 17.13
C THR A 224 -21.92 4.19 17.15
N SER A 225 -22.57 5.31 17.44
CA SER A 225 -21.91 6.61 17.57
C SER A 225 -20.79 6.55 18.62
N LYS A 226 -19.66 7.18 18.33
CA LYS A 226 -18.56 7.30 19.28
C LYS A 226 -18.88 8.37 20.32
N LYS A 227 -18.26 8.29 21.49
CA LYS A 227 -18.36 9.37 22.51
C LYS A 227 -17.66 10.64 22.05
N SER A 228 -16.49 10.51 21.43
CA SER A 228 -15.69 11.60 20.86
C SER A 228 -14.71 10.99 19.84
N LEU A 229 -14.19 11.84 18.94
CA LEU A 229 -13.06 11.44 18.10
C LEU A 229 -11.76 11.59 18.87
N PRO A 230 -10.74 10.72 18.60
CA PRO A 230 -9.46 10.79 19.30
C PRO A 230 -8.54 11.90 18.79
N TYR A 231 -8.86 12.52 17.66
CA TYR A 231 -8.09 13.55 17.00
C TYR A 231 -8.90 14.84 16.80
N SER A 232 -8.18 15.93 16.58
CA SER A 232 -8.73 17.20 16.12
C SER A 232 -8.49 17.38 14.61
N ILE A 233 -9.26 18.29 14.01
CA ILE A 233 -9.01 18.77 12.65
C ILE A 233 -8.42 20.17 12.77
N ARG A 234 -7.20 20.35 12.24
CA ARG A 234 -6.45 21.61 12.36
C ARG A 234 -7.08 22.69 11.46
N LYS A 235 -7.24 23.93 11.99
CA LYS A 235 -7.67 25.09 11.22
C LYS A 235 -6.51 25.89 10.65
N SER A 236 -5.38 25.92 11.37
CA SER A 236 -4.20 26.68 10.98
C SER A 236 -3.44 25.99 9.85
N THR A 237 -2.62 26.75 9.17
CA THR A 237 -1.70 26.23 8.15
C THR A 237 -0.64 25.34 8.78
N THR A 238 -0.11 24.42 7.99
CA THR A 238 0.97 23.50 8.33
C THR A 238 2.30 24.05 7.81
N ASP A 239 3.39 23.82 8.54
CA ASP A 239 4.71 24.31 8.16
C ASP A 239 5.43 23.35 7.20
N LEU A 240 6.33 23.91 6.38
CA LEU A 240 7.17 23.13 5.48
C LEU A 240 8.09 22.20 6.27
N GLY A 241 8.25 20.97 5.79
CA GLY A 241 9.07 19.97 6.44
C GLY A 241 8.40 19.28 7.63
N GLU A 242 7.17 19.66 7.98
CA GLU A 242 6.42 18.97 9.04
C GLU A 242 6.20 17.50 8.66
N GLU A 243 6.59 16.60 9.55
CA GLU A 243 6.38 15.16 9.37
C GLU A 243 4.90 14.83 9.41
N ILE A 244 4.48 14.02 8.48
CA ILE A 244 3.09 13.61 8.32
C ILE A 244 2.96 12.11 8.20
N PHE A 245 1.76 11.62 8.46
CA PHE A 245 1.39 10.24 8.13
C PHE A 245 -0.07 10.16 7.69
N THR A 246 -0.39 9.10 6.99
CA THR A 246 -1.75 8.79 6.54
C THR A 246 -2.12 7.35 6.86
N LEU A 247 -3.42 7.13 6.97
CA LEU A 247 -4.06 5.82 7.06
C LEU A 247 -5.15 5.78 5.99
N GLY A 248 -5.08 4.84 5.08
CA GLY A 248 -6.04 4.75 3.98
C GLY A 248 -6.23 3.33 3.47
N TYR A 249 -7.11 3.18 2.49
CA TYR A 249 -7.49 1.90 1.90
C TYR A 249 -7.18 1.85 0.40
N PRO A 250 -5.90 1.77 0.00
CA PRO A 250 -5.55 1.50 -1.40
C PRO A 250 -5.90 0.06 -1.80
N ARG A 251 -6.27 -0.77 -0.86
CA ARG A 251 -6.75 -2.15 -0.98
C ARG A 251 -7.71 -2.47 0.17
N ASN A 252 -8.18 -3.72 0.27
CA ASN A 252 -9.16 -4.12 1.29
C ASN A 252 -8.63 -4.12 2.74
N GLU A 253 -7.40 -3.71 2.98
CA GLU A 253 -6.83 -3.50 4.31
C GLU A 253 -6.30 -2.08 4.47
N ILE A 254 -6.26 -1.59 5.70
CA ILE A 254 -5.73 -0.26 5.99
C ILE A 254 -4.21 -0.25 5.80
N VAL A 255 -3.71 0.79 5.15
CA VAL A 255 -2.29 0.99 4.86
C VAL A 255 -1.80 2.27 5.52
N TYR A 256 -0.67 2.16 6.19
CA TYR A 256 0.05 3.28 6.79
C TYR A 256 1.08 3.83 5.80
N GLY A 257 1.09 5.14 5.62
CA GLY A 257 2.08 5.88 4.86
C GLY A 257 2.69 7.01 5.67
N THR A 258 3.95 7.35 5.44
CA THR A 258 4.63 8.48 6.06
C THR A 258 5.31 9.36 5.03
N GLY A 259 5.54 10.62 5.40
CA GLY A 259 6.22 11.59 4.58
C GLY A 259 6.35 12.92 5.28
N TYR A 260 6.44 13.97 4.49
CA TYR A 260 6.49 15.36 5.01
C TYR A 260 5.80 16.32 4.05
N LEU A 261 5.43 17.50 4.56
CA LEU A 261 4.86 18.57 3.77
C LEU A 261 5.97 19.25 2.95
N SER A 262 5.91 19.13 1.64
CA SER A 262 6.92 19.63 0.70
C SER A 262 6.59 20.99 0.09
N ALA A 263 5.29 21.37 -0.02
CA ALA A 263 4.89 22.72 -0.41
C ALA A 263 3.55 23.12 0.23
N ARG A 264 3.38 24.44 0.45
CA ARG A 264 2.14 25.03 1.01
C ARG A 264 1.04 25.23 -0.02
N SER A 265 1.31 24.95 -1.29
CA SER A 265 0.36 24.96 -2.40
C SER A 265 0.38 23.64 -3.14
N GLY A 266 -0.73 23.32 -3.78
CA GLY A 266 -0.87 22.16 -4.66
C GLY A 266 -0.29 22.40 -6.04
N TYR A 267 -0.74 21.57 -6.99
CA TYR A 267 -0.32 21.63 -8.39
C TYR A 267 -0.63 23.01 -8.97
N GLU A 268 0.30 23.53 -9.79
CA GLU A 268 0.19 24.86 -10.43
C GLU A 268 -0.15 26.01 -9.47
N GLY A 269 0.22 25.89 -8.19
CA GLY A 269 -0.03 26.93 -7.20
C GLY A 269 -1.41 26.88 -6.55
N ASP A 270 -2.15 25.77 -6.69
CA ASP A 270 -3.45 25.59 -6.05
C ASP A 270 -3.37 25.88 -4.55
N SER A 271 -4.12 26.92 -4.13
CA SER A 271 -4.15 27.39 -2.75
C SER A 271 -4.99 26.51 -1.80
N LEU A 272 -5.84 25.63 -2.35
CA LEU A 272 -6.71 24.74 -1.58
C LEU A 272 -5.97 23.49 -1.08
N SER A 273 -4.83 23.15 -1.70
CA SER A 273 -4.08 21.93 -1.45
C SER A 273 -2.69 22.19 -0.88
N TYR A 274 -2.11 21.17 -0.29
CA TYR A 274 -0.68 21.00 0.01
C TYR A 274 -0.05 20.05 -0.98
N GLN A 275 1.26 20.18 -1.20
CA GLN A 275 2.07 19.15 -1.81
C GLN A 275 2.79 18.36 -0.72
N LEU A 276 2.72 17.04 -0.82
CA LEU A 276 3.31 16.09 0.12
C LEU A 276 4.37 15.25 -0.58
N GLN A 277 5.47 15.00 0.12
CA GLN A 277 6.46 14.00 -0.28
C GLN A 277 6.15 12.70 0.46
N MET A 278 5.41 11.83 -0.19
CA MET A 278 5.04 10.51 0.32
C MET A 278 4.58 9.62 -0.84
N SER A 279 4.54 8.32 -0.61
CA SER A 279 3.91 7.38 -1.56
C SER A 279 2.41 7.32 -1.30
N ALA A 280 1.62 7.47 -2.34
CA ALA A 280 0.19 7.19 -2.31
C ALA A 280 -0.20 6.38 -3.55
N ASN A 281 -1.14 5.47 -3.37
CA ASN A 281 -1.69 4.62 -4.41
C ASN A 281 -3.16 4.98 -4.66
N PRO A 282 -3.74 4.63 -5.81
CA PRO A 282 -5.18 4.68 -6.02
C PRO A 282 -5.92 4.03 -4.83
N GLY A 283 -6.99 4.68 -4.34
CA GLY A 283 -7.70 4.28 -3.13
C GLY A 283 -7.25 5.00 -1.84
N ASN A 284 -6.09 5.68 -1.83
CA ASN A 284 -5.75 6.60 -0.73
C ASN A 284 -6.53 7.92 -0.80
N SER A 285 -7.16 8.27 -1.94
CA SER A 285 -8.04 9.42 -2.05
C SER A 285 -9.09 9.41 -0.94
N GLY A 286 -9.23 10.54 -0.24
CA GLY A 286 -10.12 10.69 0.90
C GLY A 286 -9.52 10.28 2.26
N ALA A 287 -8.29 9.75 2.28
CA ALA A 287 -7.59 9.42 3.52
C ALA A 287 -7.18 10.68 4.30
N PRO A 288 -7.23 10.64 5.64
CA PRO A 288 -6.73 11.74 6.46
C PRO A 288 -5.20 11.81 6.40
N VAL A 289 -4.68 13.05 6.33
CA VAL A 289 -3.28 13.35 6.57
C VAL A 289 -3.15 13.87 7.98
N PHE A 290 -2.37 13.19 8.81
CA PHE A 290 -2.10 13.56 10.19
C PHE A 290 -0.71 14.15 10.35
N ASP A 291 -0.57 15.08 11.28
CA ASP A 291 0.72 15.53 11.81
C ASP A 291 1.25 14.62 12.92
N ASN A 292 2.38 14.97 13.51
CA ASN A 292 2.97 14.22 14.62
C ASN A 292 2.13 14.22 15.90
N ALA A 293 1.30 15.24 16.10
CA ALA A 293 0.36 15.32 17.22
C ALA A 293 -0.92 14.51 16.99
N GLY A 294 -1.09 13.91 15.80
CA GLY A 294 -2.30 13.21 15.41
C GLY A 294 -3.47 14.14 15.12
N GLU A 295 -3.20 15.39 14.70
CA GLU A 295 -4.21 16.29 14.18
C GLU A 295 -4.36 16.10 12.67
N VAL A 296 -5.57 16.14 12.14
CA VAL A 296 -5.81 16.10 10.70
C VAL A 296 -5.47 17.46 10.10
N ILE A 297 -4.52 17.47 9.18
CA ILE A 297 -4.06 18.67 8.45
C ILE A 297 -4.58 18.71 7.01
N GLY A 298 -5.08 17.59 6.49
CA GLY A 298 -5.59 17.53 5.11
C GLY A 298 -6.25 16.21 4.77
N VAL A 299 -6.71 16.12 3.53
CA VAL A 299 -7.34 14.95 2.90
C VAL A 299 -6.54 14.58 1.66
N VAL A 300 -6.00 13.38 1.59
CA VAL A 300 -5.23 12.90 0.42
C VAL A 300 -6.09 12.98 -0.83
N SER A 301 -5.55 13.53 -1.91
CA SER A 301 -6.14 13.49 -3.25
C SER A 301 -5.13 12.89 -4.22
N THR A 302 -5.51 11.80 -4.88
CA THR A 302 -4.70 11.18 -5.94
C THR A 302 -5.13 11.58 -7.35
N ARG A 303 -5.97 12.63 -7.47
CA ARG A 303 -6.50 13.08 -8.75
C ARG A 303 -5.41 13.52 -9.75
N GLU A 304 -4.28 13.98 -9.23
CA GLU A 304 -3.16 14.50 -10.00
C GLU A 304 -1.90 13.61 -9.86
N ALA A 305 -2.09 12.30 -9.74
CA ALA A 305 -1.03 11.30 -9.52
C ALA A 305 -0.03 11.16 -10.71
N GLN A 306 -0.10 12.02 -11.73
CA GLN A 306 0.79 11.97 -12.89
C GLN A 306 2.22 12.45 -12.61
N LEU A 307 2.47 13.04 -11.43
CA LEU A 307 3.80 13.49 -11.01
C LEU A 307 4.43 12.43 -10.10
N GLU A 308 5.47 11.75 -10.57
CA GLU A 308 6.17 10.74 -9.81
C GLU A 308 6.65 11.26 -8.45
N GLY A 309 6.29 10.55 -7.37
CA GLY A 309 6.76 10.83 -6.02
C GLY A 309 6.11 12.03 -5.32
N VAL A 310 5.08 12.63 -5.94
CA VAL A 310 4.36 13.77 -5.40
C VAL A 310 2.91 13.41 -5.16
N VAL A 311 2.39 13.75 -3.99
CA VAL A 311 0.99 13.56 -3.60
C VAL A 311 0.42 14.90 -3.17
N PHE A 312 -0.83 15.16 -3.47
CA PHE A 312 -1.52 16.35 -3.01
C PHE A 312 -2.50 16.02 -1.90
N ALA A 313 -2.75 16.98 -1.03
CA ALA A 313 -3.77 16.87 0.00
C ALA A 313 -4.55 18.18 0.11
N LEU A 314 -5.86 18.09 0.06
CA LEU A 314 -6.75 19.21 0.35
C LEU A 314 -6.54 19.65 1.78
N LYS A 315 -6.35 20.95 2.00
CA LYS A 315 -6.15 21.51 3.34
C LYS A 315 -7.36 21.28 4.23
N SER A 316 -7.13 20.97 5.49
CA SER A 316 -8.18 20.69 6.47
C SER A 316 -9.15 21.84 6.69
N ASN A 317 -8.74 23.11 6.44
CA ASN A 317 -9.64 24.25 6.53
C ASN A 317 -10.79 24.19 5.51
N ASN A 318 -10.65 23.47 4.39
CA ASN A 318 -11.73 23.27 3.42
C ASN A 318 -12.82 22.36 3.99
N ILE A 319 -12.48 21.42 4.89
CA ILE A 319 -13.47 20.60 5.62
C ILE A 319 -14.40 21.53 6.42
N TYR A 320 -13.84 22.54 7.10
CA TYR A 320 -14.66 23.51 7.86
C TYR A 320 -15.59 24.31 6.96
N LYS A 321 -15.15 24.72 5.76
CA LYS A 321 -15.99 25.44 4.81
C LYS A 321 -17.16 24.58 4.38
N VAL A 322 -16.88 23.34 3.93
CA VAL A 322 -17.92 22.41 3.47
C VAL A 322 -18.90 22.04 4.59
N VAL A 323 -18.42 21.88 5.83
CA VAL A 323 -19.26 21.63 7.00
C VAL A 323 -20.13 22.85 7.34
N ASN A 324 -19.60 24.07 7.25
CA ASN A 324 -20.38 25.28 7.45
C ASN A 324 -21.47 25.43 6.39
N ASP A 325 -21.15 25.16 5.12
CA ASP A 325 -22.10 25.18 4.01
C ASP A 325 -23.22 24.15 4.25
N TYR A 326 -22.87 22.94 4.69
CA TYR A 326 -23.83 21.90 5.05
C TYR A 326 -24.74 22.32 6.21
N ASN A 327 -24.17 22.84 7.32
CA ASN A 327 -24.94 23.24 8.49
C ASN A 327 -25.86 24.41 8.18
N ALA A 328 -25.43 25.38 7.34
CA ALA A 328 -26.25 26.50 6.90
C ALA A 328 -27.44 26.08 6.02
N SER A 329 -27.25 25.04 5.20
CA SER A 329 -28.32 24.52 4.31
C SER A 329 -29.34 23.63 5.02
N ASN A 330 -29.01 23.10 6.21
CA ASN A 330 -29.82 22.14 6.97
C ASN A 330 -30.23 22.70 8.34
N GLU A 331 -30.80 23.91 8.38
CA GLU A 331 -31.26 24.54 9.62
C GLU A 331 -32.13 23.60 10.45
N GLY A 332 -31.61 23.12 11.56
CA GLY A 332 -32.36 22.60 12.69
C GLY A 332 -32.29 21.11 13.02
N SER A 333 -31.61 20.21 12.27
CA SER A 333 -31.71 18.80 12.67
C SER A 333 -30.42 18.00 12.88
N LYS A 334 -29.30 18.35 12.28
CA LYS A 334 -28.08 17.52 12.41
C LYS A 334 -26.77 18.30 12.22
N ASP A 335 -26.54 19.33 13.03
CA ASP A 335 -25.28 20.06 12.99
C ASP A 335 -24.08 19.13 13.17
N ILE A 336 -23.17 19.17 12.18
CA ILE A 336 -21.88 18.51 12.26
C ILE A 336 -20.99 19.31 13.21
N LYS A 337 -20.49 18.63 14.25
CA LYS A 337 -19.58 19.25 15.22
C LYS A 337 -18.17 18.68 15.03
N ILE A 338 -17.33 19.39 14.31
CA ILE A 338 -15.94 19.01 14.09
C ILE A 338 -15.19 18.94 15.42
N SER A 339 -14.42 17.87 15.61
CA SER A 339 -13.57 17.69 16.78
C SER A 339 -12.43 18.72 16.80
N THR A 340 -12.29 19.44 17.89
CA THR A 340 -11.24 20.44 18.10
C THR A 340 -10.20 20.04 19.14
N ARG A 341 -10.30 18.83 19.69
CA ARG A 341 -9.37 18.33 20.71
C ARG A 341 -8.79 17.00 20.29
N SER A 342 -7.48 16.85 20.39
CA SER A 342 -6.78 15.58 20.24
C SER A 342 -6.39 15.05 21.61
N ASN A 343 -6.62 13.75 21.86
CA ASN A 343 -6.20 13.05 23.08
C ASN A 343 -5.05 12.08 22.82
N ILE A 344 -4.53 12.04 21.60
CA ILE A 344 -3.47 11.13 21.15
C ILE A 344 -2.11 11.82 20.94
N SER A 345 -2.01 13.13 21.13
CA SER A 345 -0.82 13.92 20.83
C SER A 345 0.45 13.48 21.57
N ARG A 346 0.31 12.89 22.74
CA ARG A 346 1.44 12.37 23.55
C ARG A 346 1.66 10.86 23.40
N MET A 347 0.90 10.18 22.54
CA MET A 347 1.03 8.76 22.32
C MET A 347 2.17 8.46 21.34
N SER A 348 2.79 7.28 21.47
CA SER A 348 3.70 6.78 20.45
C SER A 348 2.94 6.53 19.14
N ARG A 349 3.62 6.63 17.98
CA ARG A 349 3.03 6.41 16.66
C ARG A 349 2.22 5.12 16.57
N LYS A 350 2.75 4.01 17.09
CA LYS A 350 2.05 2.73 17.12
C LYS A 350 0.71 2.80 17.85
N LYS A 351 0.65 3.52 18.99
CA LYS A 351 -0.60 3.69 19.75
C LYS A 351 -1.55 4.66 19.05
N GLN A 352 -1.03 5.72 18.42
CA GLN A 352 -1.84 6.63 17.59
C GLN A 352 -2.54 5.84 16.50
N ILE A 353 -1.81 5.04 15.70
CA ILE A 353 -2.35 4.23 14.61
C ILE A 353 -3.45 3.31 15.12
N ALA A 354 -3.19 2.51 16.17
CA ALA A 354 -4.17 1.58 16.73
C ALA A 354 -5.47 2.28 17.21
N THR A 355 -5.39 3.55 17.59
CA THR A 355 -6.56 4.34 17.98
C THR A 355 -7.29 4.92 16.77
N LEU A 356 -6.54 5.37 15.77
CA LEU A 356 -7.04 6.07 14.59
C LEU A 356 -7.70 5.15 13.57
N GLU A 357 -7.20 3.92 13.40
CA GLU A 357 -7.70 2.97 12.40
C GLU A 357 -9.20 2.69 12.52
N SER A 358 -9.77 2.78 13.72
CA SER A 358 -11.22 2.64 13.95
C SER A 358 -12.05 3.86 13.51
N CYS A 359 -11.40 4.92 13.02
CA CYS A 359 -12.04 6.14 12.55
C CYS A 359 -11.85 6.36 11.05
N VAL A 360 -11.10 5.48 10.37
CA VAL A 360 -10.87 5.51 8.93
C VAL A 360 -11.62 4.37 8.28
N TYR A 361 -12.25 4.63 7.15
CA TYR A 361 -13.15 3.72 6.47
C TYR A 361 -12.76 3.56 5.01
N TYR A 362 -12.97 2.37 4.47
CA TYR A 362 -13.01 2.17 3.03
C TYR A 362 -14.37 2.62 2.50
N VAL A 363 -14.38 3.55 1.58
CA VAL A 363 -15.59 4.09 0.95
C VAL A 363 -15.82 3.38 -0.38
N LYS A 364 -16.98 2.78 -0.57
CA LYS A 364 -17.42 2.14 -1.80
C LYS A 364 -18.59 2.93 -2.37
N SER A 365 -18.49 3.44 -3.59
CA SER A 365 -19.58 4.09 -4.30
C SER A 365 -20.22 3.14 -5.30
N PHE A 366 -21.55 3.22 -5.42
CA PHE A 366 -22.35 2.39 -6.31
C PHE A 366 -23.47 3.19 -6.94
N ASP A 367 -23.99 2.71 -8.06
CA ASP A 367 -25.17 3.27 -8.72
C ASP A 367 -26.37 2.32 -8.61
N LYS A 368 -27.55 2.89 -8.42
CA LYS A 368 -28.82 2.14 -8.29
C LYS A 368 -29.42 1.87 -9.63
#